data_e9eec35055e0cf5cf22ddcba670283f5
#
_entry.id   e9eec35055e0cf5cf22ddcba670283f5
#
_cell.length_a   1.000
_cell.length_b   1.000
_cell.length_c   1.000
_cell.angle_alpha   90.00
_cell.angle_beta   90.00
_cell.angle_gamma   90.00
#
_symmetry.space_group_name_H-M   'P 1'
#
loop_
_entity.id
_entity.type
_entity.pdbx_description
1 polymer ?
#
loop_
_entity_poly.entity_id
_entity_poly.type
_entity_poly.pdbx_seq_one_letter_code
_entity_poly.pdbx_strand_id
1 'polypeptide(L)'
;MEQIKAMGGKKGIVGINEAIAPDYAMITEVLDVDQSPMAKENDPKLKALDNYNTELLWEVYQEPRLKSGSALKELNSASDALILQYYEQPDTLEAAFGHNISRKDWEKIAHVKDTYQDVLFTAPIVAANVAHPLIQYMYDELRSPDRKFTFLVGHDSNLSSVATALGVEEYELPNAIEKKTPIGSKIVVEKFLGADGKEYADINIVYQSVDQLRNMQLLDLDNPPMIYPLTLKGLEKNADGLYLMEDLNARFEQALRDYENIK
;
A
#
# COMPACT_ATOMS: atom_id res chain seq x y z
N MET A 1 5.97 14.75 -10.83
CA MET A 1 5.39 14.22 -12.10
C MET A 1 6.35 13.28 -12.84
N GLU A 2 7.61 13.66 -13.05
CA GLU A 2 8.55 12.81 -13.82
C GLU A 2 8.83 11.46 -13.16
N GLN A 3 8.98 11.42 -11.83
CA GLN A 3 9.15 10.17 -11.08
C GLN A 3 7.96 9.21 -11.25
N ILE A 4 6.73 9.75 -11.21
CA ILE A 4 5.51 8.94 -11.43
C ILE A 4 5.45 8.45 -12.87
N LYS A 5 5.76 9.31 -13.85
CA LYS A 5 5.80 8.90 -15.26
C LYS A 5 6.86 7.81 -15.50
N ALA A 6 7.99 7.86 -14.79
CA ALA A 6 9.04 6.87 -14.91
C ALA A 6 8.60 5.45 -14.50
N MET A 7 7.62 5.32 -13.61
CA MET A 7 7.04 4.02 -13.22
C MET A 7 6.40 3.28 -14.42
N GLY A 8 5.84 4.01 -15.36
CA GLY A 8 5.27 3.46 -16.61
C GLY A 8 6.24 3.39 -17.81
N GLY A 9 7.54 3.57 -17.54
CA GLY A 9 8.58 3.54 -18.57
C GLY A 9 8.38 4.63 -19.64
N LYS A 10 8.64 4.29 -20.90
CA LYS A 10 8.56 5.25 -22.02
C LYS A 10 7.15 5.81 -22.28
N LYS A 11 6.11 5.09 -21.87
CA LYS A 11 4.71 5.49 -22.06
C LYS A 11 4.14 6.26 -20.86
N GLY A 12 4.92 6.39 -19.78
CA GLY A 12 4.49 7.10 -18.58
C GLY A 12 3.24 6.48 -17.96
N ILE A 13 2.30 7.31 -17.51
CA ILE A 13 1.06 6.87 -16.86
C ILE A 13 0.22 5.93 -17.76
N VAL A 14 0.22 6.16 -19.05
CA VAL A 14 -0.46 5.25 -19.99
C VAL A 14 0.16 3.85 -19.93
N GLY A 15 1.49 3.76 -19.81
CA GLY A 15 2.17 2.47 -19.68
C GLY A 15 1.82 1.71 -18.41
N ILE A 16 1.57 2.41 -17.29
CA ILE A 16 1.07 1.81 -16.05
C ILE A 16 -0.31 1.20 -16.30
N ASN A 17 -1.25 1.97 -16.87
CA ASN A 17 -2.60 1.49 -17.14
C ASN A 17 -2.64 0.32 -18.11
N GLU A 18 -1.81 0.36 -19.19
CA GLU A 18 -1.70 -0.75 -20.14
C GLU A 18 -1.18 -2.03 -19.48
N ALA A 19 -0.26 -1.93 -18.52
CA ALA A 19 0.30 -3.09 -17.85
C ALA A 19 -0.74 -3.84 -16.99
N ILE A 20 -1.70 -3.12 -16.41
CA ILE A 20 -2.77 -3.69 -15.57
C ILE A 20 -4.14 -3.77 -16.28
N ALA A 21 -4.19 -3.57 -17.59
CA ALA A 21 -5.44 -3.70 -18.35
C ALA A 21 -6.15 -5.06 -18.17
N PRO A 22 -5.44 -6.21 -18.05
CA PRO A 22 -6.08 -7.49 -17.75
C PRO A 22 -6.77 -7.50 -16.37
N ASP A 23 -6.28 -6.72 -15.41
CA ASP A 23 -6.87 -6.64 -14.07
C ASP A 23 -8.13 -5.76 -14.10
N TYR A 24 -8.14 -4.72 -14.92
CA TYR A 24 -9.35 -3.94 -15.22
C TYR A 24 -10.45 -4.81 -15.83
N ALA A 25 -10.08 -5.66 -16.80
CA ALA A 25 -11.03 -6.59 -17.41
C ALA A 25 -11.67 -7.52 -16.38
N MET A 26 -10.91 -8.00 -15.41
CA MET A 26 -11.44 -8.84 -14.32
C MET A 26 -12.48 -8.09 -13.49
N ILE A 27 -12.25 -6.83 -13.14
CA ILE A 27 -13.21 -6.01 -12.39
C ILE A 27 -14.50 -5.80 -13.20
N THR A 28 -14.38 -5.44 -14.48
CA THR A 28 -15.54 -5.18 -15.33
C THR A 28 -16.35 -6.45 -15.60
N GLU A 29 -15.69 -7.60 -15.68
CA GLU A 29 -16.34 -8.92 -15.79
C GLU A 29 -17.14 -9.25 -14.52
N VAL A 30 -16.54 -9.17 -13.35
CA VAL A 30 -17.19 -9.47 -12.07
C VAL A 30 -18.39 -8.56 -11.78
N LEU A 31 -18.33 -7.32 -12.26
CA LEU A 31 -19.40 -6.34 -12.10
C LEU A 31 -20.42 -6.36 -13.25
N ASP A 32 -20.32 -7.28 -14.21
CA ASP A 32 -21.21 -7.36 -15.40
C ASP A 32 -21.41 -6.01 -16.08
N VAL A 33 -20.33 -5.22 -16.21
CA VAL A 33 -20.41 -3.83 -16.69
C VAL A 33 -21.12 -3.73 -18.02
N ASP A 34 -20.86 -4.65 -18.97
CA ASP A 34 -21.47 -4.69 -20.31
C ASP A 34 -22.97 -4.95 -20.28
N GLN A 35 -23.48 -5.57 -19.20
CA GLN A 35 -24.91 -5.86 -19.03
C GLN A 35 -25.61 -4.82 -18.17
N SER A 36 -24.85 -3.89 -17.60
CA SER A 36 -25.36 -2.86 -16.69
C SER A 36 -26.36 -1.91 -17.39
N PRO A 37 -27.24 -1.25 -16.61
CA PRO A 37 -28.06 -0.17 -17.16
C PRO A 37 -27.24 0.93 -17.82
N MET A 38 -26.07 1.27 -17.26
CA MET A 38 -25.17 2.27 -17.83
C MET A 38 -24.69 1.90 -19.23
N ALA A 39 -24.36 0.62 -19.49
CA ALA A 39 -23.97 0.16 -20.81
C ALA A 39 -25.14 0.23 -21.80
N LYS A 40 -26.34 -0.18 -21.37
CA LYS A 40 -27.56 -0.12 -22.21
C LYS A 40 -27.95 1.31 -22.59
N GLU A 41 -27.70 2.26 -21.72
CA GLU A 41 -27.98 3.68 -21.92
C GLU A 41 -26.82 4.43 -22.58
N ASN A 42 -25.70 3.75 -22.90
CA ASN A 42 -24.46 4.36 -23.40
C ASN A 42 -23.96 5.51 -22.50
N ASP A 43 -23.98 5.32 -21.20
CA ASP A 43 -23.55 6.36 -20.24
C ASP A 43 -22.10 6.77 -20.55
N PRO A 44 -21.84 8.08 -20.75
CA PRO A 44 -20.51 8.57 -21.05
C PRO A 44 -19.48 8.30 -19.93
N LYS A 45 -19.91 7.98 -18.70
CA LYS A 45 -19.03 7.60 -17.60
C LYS A 45 -18.28 6.30 -17.89
N LEU A 46 -18.86 5.37 -18.67
CA LEU A 46 -18.16 4.15 -19.06
C LEU A 46 -16.94 4.41 -19.93
N LYS A 47 -16.90 5.53 -20.65
CA LYS A 47 -15.71 5.93 -21.41
C LYS A 47 -14.48 6.19 -20.53
N ALA A 48 -14.69 6.44 -19.24
CA ALA A 48 -13.60 6.60 -18.30
C ALA A 48 -12.81 5.28 -18.10
N LEU A 49 -13.46 4.13 -18.27
CA LEU A 49 -12.84 2.82 -18.11
C LEU A 49 -11.81 2.50 -19.21
N ASP A 50 -11.94 3.15 -20.37
CA ASP A 50 -11.02 3.04 -21.51
C ASP A 50 -10.00 4.19 -21.55
N ASN A 51 -10.11 5.15 -20.62
CA ASN A 51 -9.22 6.30 -20.58
C ASN A 51 -8.00 6.00 -19.71
N TYR A 52 -6.91 5.60 -20.34
CA TYR A 52 -5.62 5.31 -19.70
C TYR A 52 -4.77 6.57 -19.45
N ASN A 53 -5.24 7.73 -19.89
CA ASN A 53 -4.54 8.99 -19.66
C ASN A 53 -5.00 9.61 -18.32
N THR A 54 -4.27 9.29 -17.29
CA THR A 54 -4.56 9.74 -15.92
C THR A 54 -3.88 11.07 -15.64
N GLU A 55 -4.62 12.01 -15.09
CA GLU A 55 -4.12 13.31 -14.64
C GLU A 55 -3.96 13.31 -13.12
N LEU A 56 -2.74 13.60 -12.64
CA LEU A 56 -2.45 13.75 -11.23
C LEU A 56 -2.68 15.20 -10.80
N LEU A 57 -3.50 15.39 -9.78
CA LEU A 57 -3.71 16.64 -9.08
C LEU A 57 -2.88 16.63 -7.79
N TRP A 58 -1.87 17.51 -7.72
CA TRP A 58 -1.01 17.59 -6.56
C TRP A 58 -0.64 19.03 -6.25
N GLU A 59 -0.84 19.41 -5.02
CA GLU A 59 -0.39 20.69 -4.45
C GLU A 59 0.57 20.39 -3.29
N VAL A 60 1.57 21.23 -3.10
CA VAL A 60 2.50 21.10 -1.98
C VAL A 60 1.72 21.11 -0.67
N TYR A 61 2.04 20.19 0.24
CA TYR A 61 1.38 19.94 1.54
C TYR A 61 0.01 19.27 1.48
N GLN A 62 -0.42 18.77 0.32
CA GLN A 62 -1.64 17.98 0.19
C GLN A 62 -1.33 16.58 -0.30
N GLU A 63 -2.23 15.65 0.01
CA GLU A 63 -2.16 14.33 -0.60
C GLU A 63 -2.44 14.42 -2.10
N PRO A 64 -1.66 13.72 -2.94
CA PRO A 64 -1.96 13.66 -4.35
C PRO A 64 -3.24 12.87 -4.60
N ARG A 65 -3.92 13.18 -5.70
CA ARG A 65 -5.12 12.46 -6.14
C ARG A 65 -5.20 12.42 -7.65
N LEU A 66 -5.83 11.38 -8.17
CA LEU A 66 -6.13 11.31 -9.59
C LEU A 66 -7.43 12.09 -9.89
N LYS A 67 -7.43 12.77 -11.02
CA LYS A 67 -8.64 13.38 -11.58
C LYS A 67 -9.62 12.29 -12.00
N SER A 68 -10.90 12.51 -11.73
CA SER A 68 -11.98 11.63 -12.18
C SER A 68 -12.01 11.49 -13.71
N GLY A 69 -12.52 10.36 -14.21
CA GLY A 69 -12.67 10.08 -15.63
C GLY A 69 -11.48 9.38 -16.25
N SER A 70 -10.71 8.62 -15.45
CA SER A 70 -9.65 7.73 -15.93
C SER A 70 -9.82 6.32 -15.38
N ALA A 71 -9.38 5.32 -16.12
CA ALA A 71 -9.51 3.90 -15.76
C ALA A 71 -8.97 3.61 -14.36
N LEU A 72 -7.75 4.01 -14.06
CA LEU A 72 -7.13 3.76 -12.77
C LEU A 72 -7.92 4.38 -11.62
N LYS A 73 -8.46 5.60 -11.78
CA LYS A 73 -9.26 6.26 -10.73
C LYS A 73 -10.59 5.57 -10.48
N GLU A 74 -11.33 5.28 -11.55
CA GLU A 74 -12.68 4.70 -11.41
C GLU A 74 -12.61 3.22 -10.97
N LEU A 75 -11.71 2.44 -11.56
CA LEU A 75 -11.57 1.02 -11.24
C LEU A 75 -10.87 0.77 -9.90
N ASN A 76 -10.04 1.71 -9.40
CA ASN A 76 -9.57 1.64 -8.03
C ASN A 76 -10.74 1.68 -7.03
N SER A 77 -11.72 2.55 -7.24
CA SER A 77 -12.88 2.63 -6.35
C SER A 77 -13.72 1.35 -6.38
N ALA A 78 -13.83 0.73 -7.55
CA ALA A 78 -14.49 -0.57 -7.70
C ALA A 78 -13.66 -1.71 -7.06
N SER A 79 -12.33 -1.72 -7.27
CA SER A 79 -11.40 -2.66 -6.65
C SER A 79 -11.53 -2.63 -5.13
N ASP A 80 -11.48 -1.45 -4.53
CA ASP A 80 -11.57 -1.26 -3.08
C ASP A 80 -12.89 -1.81 -2.53
N ALA A 81 -14.02 -1.51 -3.18
CA ALA A 81 -15.32 -2.03 -2.81
C ALA A 81 -15.40 -3.57 -2.93
N LEU A 82 -14.83 -4.16 -3.99
CA LEU A 82 -14.78 -5.61 -4.18
C LEU A 82 -13.90 -6.29 -3.14
N ILE A 83 -12.77 -5.71 -2.77
CA ILE A 83 -11.89 -6.22 -1.70
C ILE A 83 -12.64 -6.26 -0.38
N LEU A 84 -13.35 -5.20 -0.01
CA LEU A 84 -14.16 -5.16 1.20
C LEU A 84 -15.28 -6.20 1.15
N GLN A 85 -15.97 -6.32 0.03
CA GLN A 85 -16.99 -7.33 -0.19
C GLN A 85 -16.44 -8.75 -0.03
N TYR A 86 -15.23 -9.01 -0.55
CA TYR A 86 -14.55 -10.29 -0.41
C TYR A 86 -14.24 -10.65 1.04
N TYR A 87 -13.83 -9.69 1.85
CA TYR A 87 -13.53 -9.93 3.26
C TYR A 87 -14.77 -10.06 4.13
N GLU A 88 -15.85 -9.34 3.81
CA GLU A 88 -17.09 -9.36 4.58
C GLU A 88 -17.99 -10.56 4.24
N GLN A 89 -18.02 -11.01 2.98
CA GLN A 89 -18.88 -12.08 2.52
C GLN A 89 -18.18 -13.44 2.57
N PRO A 90 -18.59 -14.35 3.49
CA PRO A 90 -17.96 -15.68 3.61
C PRO A 90 -18.10 -16.54 2.35
N ASP A 91 -19.27 -16.47 1.66
CA ASP A 91 -19.47 -17.16 0.39
C ASP A 91 -18.75 -16.41 -0.74
N THR A 92 -17.77 -17.08 -1.34
CA THR A 92 -16.95 -16.49 -2.40
C THR A 92 -17.73 -16.23 -3.68
N LEU A 93 -18.76 -17.03 -3.95
CA LEU A 93 -19.63 -16.84 -5.12
C LEU A 93 -20.50 -15.59 -4.95
N GLU A 94 -21.07 -15.39 -3.76
CA GLU A 94 -21.82 -14.18 -3.44
C GLU A 94 -20.92 -12.95 -3.39
N ALA A 95 -19.69 -13.08 -2.87
CA ALA A 95 -18.71 -12.00 -2.86
C ALA A 95 -18.39 -11.49 -4.27
N ALA A 96 -18.41 -12.37 -5.27
CA ALA A 96 -18.17 -12.06 -6.68
C ALA A 96 -19.47 -11.95 -7.51
N PHE A 97 -20.60 -11.63 -6.88
CA PHE A 97 -21.90 -11.44 -7.55
C PHE A 97 -22.34 -12.61 -8.43
N GLY A 98 -22.00 -13.84 -8.06
CA GLY A 98 -22.32 -15.07 -8.79
C GLY A 98 -21.21 -15.57 -9.72
N HIS A 99 -20.12 -14.86 -9.87
CA HIS A 99 -18.96 -15.30 -10.64
C HIS A 99 -18.07 -16.25 -9.82
N ASN A 100 -17.71 -17.39 -10.41
CA ASN A 100 -16.77 -18.33 -9.77
C ASN A 100 -15.33 -17.97 -10.13
N ILE A 101 -14.76 -17.05 -9.39
CA ILE A 101 -13.39 -16.57 -9.59
C ILE A 101 -12.41 -17.16 -8.56
N SER A 102 -11.17 -17.33 -8.96
CA SER A 102 -10.12 -17.88 -8.13
C SER A 102 -9.50 -16.83 -7.20
N ARG A 103 -8.72 -17.29 -6.20
CA ARG A 103 -7.90 -16.39 -5.37
C ARG A 103 -6.95 -15.52 -6.20
N LYS A 104 -6.41 -16.06 -7.30
CA LYS A 104 -5.56 -15.28 -8.21
C LYS A 104 -6.32 -14.17 -8.92
N ASP A 105 -7.60 -14.34 -9.17
CA ASP A 105 -8.42 -13.30 -9.78
C ASP A 105 -8.73 -12.21 -8.74
N TRP A 106 -8.93 -12.57 -7.48
CA TRP A 106 -8.99 -11.60 -6.38
C TRP A 106 -7.68 -10.82 -6.21
N GLU A 107 -6.52 -11.47 -6.39
CA GLU A 107 -5.22 -10.79 -6.39
C GLU A 107 -5.10 -9.79 -7.56
N LYS A 108 -5.63 -10.09 -8.75
CA LYS A 108 -5.69 -9.13 -9.88
C LYS A 108 -6.60 -7.94 -9.55
N ILE A 109 -7.77 -8.19 -8.95
CA ILE A 109 -8.65 -7.11 -8.51
C ILE A 109 -7.91 -6.20 -7.52
N ALA A 110 -7.24 -6.78 -6.52
CA ALA A 110 -6.49 -6.03 -5.52
C ALA A 110 -5.26 -5.31 -6.10
N HIS A 111 -4.63 -5.84 -7.15
CA HIS A 111 -3.49 -5.23 -7.82
C HIS A 111 -3.81 -3.85 -8.43
N VAL A 112 -5.06 -3.60 -8.80
CA VAL A 112 -5.50 -2.26 -9.23
C VAL A 112 -5.39 -1.25 -8.10
N LYS A 113 -5.77 -1.62 -6.87
CA LYS A 113 -5.60 -0.79 -5.67
C LYS A 113 -4.13 -0.60 -5.33
N ASP A 114 -3.32 -1.68 -5.32
CA ASP A 114 -1.89 -1.59 -5.07
C ASP A 114 -1.22 -0.64 -6.08
N THR A 115 -1.55 -0.75 -7.37
CA THR A 115 -1.03 0.14 -8.42
C THR A 115 -1.48 1.59 -8.22
N TYR A 116 -2.73 1.82 -7.83
CA TYR A 116 -3.22 3.16 -7.52
C TYR A 116 -2.42 3.81 -6.38
N GLN A 117 -2.15 3.04 -5.32
CA GLN A 117 -1.33 3.51 -4.20
C GLN A 117 0.11 3.78 -4.61
N ASP A 118 0.71 2.90 -5.41
CA ASP A 118 2.06 3.11 -5.91
C ASP A 118 2.16 4.42 -6.70
N VAL A 119 1.23 4.67 -7.61
CA VAL A 119 1.19 5.91 -8.41
C VAL A 119 1.09 7.16 -7.53
N LEU A 120 0.31 7.10 -6.45
CA LEU A 120 0.07 8.26 -5.60
C LEU A 120 1.11 8.46 -4.51
N PHE A 121 1.67 7.40 -3.93
CA PHE A 121 2.37 7.50 -2.65
C PHE A 121 3.81 6.99 -2.65
N THR A 122 4.29 6.33 -3.73
CA THR A 122 5.63 5.72 -3.74
C THR A 122 6.67 6.47 -4.58
N ALA A 123 6.28 7.53 -5.29
CA ALA A 123 7.30 8.41 -5.90
C ALA A 123 8.07 9.13 -4.77
N PRO A 124 9.42 9.09 -4.75
CA PRO A 124 10.21 9.55 -3.61
C PRO A 124 9.86 10.95 -3.10
N ILE A 125 9.68 11.91 -4.01
CA ILE A 125 9.32 13.30 -3.64
C ILE A 125 7.92 13.38 -3.02
N VAL A 126 6.98 12.56 -3.50
CA VAL A 126 5.61 12.50 -2.97
C VAL A 126 5.62 11.83 -1.60
N ALA A 127 6.30 10.70 -1.48
CA ALA A 127 6.44 9.98 -0.24
C ALA A 127 7.05 10.84 0.86
N ALA A 128 8.14 11.55 0.57
CA ALA A 128 8.78 12.48 1.51
C ALA A 128 7.82 13.58 1.96
N ASN A 129 6.99 14.13 1.04
CA ASN A 129 6.02 15.16 1.39
C ASN A 129 4.87 14.62 2.26
N VAL A 130 4.27 13.50 1.85
CA VAL A 130 3.09 12.93 2.53
C VAL A 130 3.45 12.32 3.89
N ALA A 131 4.58 11.61 3.96
CA ALA A 131 4.98 10.91 5.18
C ALA A 131 5.61 11.82 6.25
N HIS A 132 6.10 13.02 5.88
CA HIS A 132 6.92 13.86 6.77
C HIS A 132 6.33 14.05 8.18
N PRO A 133 5.05 14.46 8.37
CA PRO A 133 4.54 14.69 9.73
C PRO A 133 4.53 13.41 10.57
N LEU A 134 4.21 12.28 9.95
CA LEU A 134 4.17 10.98 10.63
C LEU A 134 5.58 10.48 10.94
N ILE A 135 6.52 10.61 10.01
CA ILE A 135 7.93 10.25 10.22
C ILE A 135 8.54 11.08 11.36
N GLN A 136 8.26 12.39 11.41
CA GLN A 136 8.73 13.22 12.52
C GLN A 136 8.19 12.72 13.86
N TYR A 137 6.88 12.43 13.93
CA TYR A 137 6.27 11.93 15.15
C TYR A 137 6.82 10.54 15.55
N MET A 138 6.95 9.61 14.60
CA MET A 138 7.53 8.29 14.84
C MET A 138 8.97 8.40 15.36
N TYR A 139 9.77 9.28 14.76
CA TYR A 139 11.15 9.50 15.17
C TYR A 139 11.27 10.05 16.60
N ASP A 140 10.41 10.99 16.97
CA ASP A 140 10.38 11.55 18.31
C ASP A 140 9.95 10.49 19.35
N GLU A 141 8.94 9.67 19.05
CA GLU A 141 8.49 8.58 19.90
C GLU A 141 9.55 7.49 20.09
N LEU A 142 10.26 7.10 19.03
CA LEU A 142 11.34 6.10 19.09
C LEU A 142 12.51 6.55 19.97
N ARG A 143 12.74 7.84 20.11
CA ARG A 143 13.80 8.44 20.93
C ARG A 143 13.35 8.76 22.36
N SER A 144 12.06 8.70 22.65
CA SER A 144 11.54 9.01 23.97
C SER A 144 11.94 7.92 24.98
N PRO A 145 12.64 8.27 26.08
CA PRO A 145 13.07 7.29 27.07
C PRO A 145 11.91 6.75 27.92
N ASP A 146 10.81 7.49 28.00
CA ASP A 146 9.66 7.15 28.86
C ASP A 146 8.59 6.33 28.14
N ARG A 147 8.72 6.15 26.82
CA ARG A 147 7.77 5.40 25.99
C ARG A 147 8.18 3.94 25.88
N LYS A 148 7.26 3.06 26.30
CA LYS A 148 7.40 1.61 26.09
C LYS A 148 6.60 1.11 24.88
N PHE A 149 5.52 1.81 24.56
CA PHE A 149 4.62 1.45 23.46
C PHE A 149 3.88 2.70 22.98
N THR A 150 3.86 2.90 21.68
CA THR A 150 3.07 3.94 21.00
C THR A 150 2.28 3.29 19.88
N PHE A 151 0.99 3.57 19.81
CA PHE A 151 0.11 3.11 18.72
C PHE A 151 -0.41 4.31 17.95
N LEU A 152 -0.07 4.36 16.64
CA LEU A 152 -0.50 5.40 15.73
C LEU A 152 -1.55 4.83 14.78
N VAL A 153 -2.66 5.54 14.62
CA VAL A 153 -3.74 5.16 13.71
C VAL A 153 -3.62 5.96 12.42
N GLY A 154 -3.67 5.28 11.29
CA GLY A 154 -3.55 5.88 9.98
C GLY A 154 -4.25 5.03 8.91
N HIS A 155 -3.92 5.31 7.66
CA HIS A 155 -4.44 4.65 6.48
C HIS A 155 -3.31 3.92 5.72
N ASP A 156 -3.68 3.13 4.74
CA ASP A 156 -2.77 2.46 3.81
C ASP A 156 -1.85 3.44 3.07
N SER A 157 -2.34 4.63 2.71
CA SER A 157 -1.54 5.72 2.14
C SER A 157 -0.38 6.14 3.06
N ASN A 158 -0.60 6.15 4.38
CA ASN A 158 0.45 6.43 5.35
C ASN A 158 1.51 5.31 5.38
N LEU A 159 1.08 4.04 5.33
CA LEU A 159 2.02 2.92 5.29
C LEU A 159 2.89 2.96 4.03
N SER A 160 2.28 3.15 2.86
CA SER A 160 2.99 3.23 1.57
C SER A 160 3.98 4.38 1.54
N SER A 161 3.57 5.58 1.97
CA SER A 161 4.46 6.76 1.96
C SER A 161 5.58 6.66 3.00
N VAL A 162 5.32 6.15 4.20
CA VAL A 162 6.33 5.92 5.24
C VAL A 162 7.35 4.88 4.79
N ALA A 163 6.88 3.72 4.29
CA ALA A 163 7.77 2.67 3.77
C ALA A 163 8.70 3.21 2.68
N THR A 164 8.15 3.97 1.73
CA THR A 164 8.95 4.57 0.65
C THR A 164 9.93 5.62 1.16
N ALA A 165 9.51 6.53 2.04
CA ALA A 165 10.36 7.58 2.59
C ALA A 165 11.49 7.00 3.46
N LEU A 166 11.27 5.90 4.15
CA LEU A 166 12.30 5.17 4.88
C LEU A 166 13.18 4.28 3.96
N GLY A 167 12.90 4.23 2.67
CA GLY A 167 13.68 3.46 1.71
C GLY A 167 13.51 1.95 1.85
N VAL A 168 12.32 1.48 2.19
CA VAL A 168 12.00 0.06 2.17
C VAL A 168 12.18 -0.48 0.75
N GLU A 169 12.77 -1.67 0.62
CA GLU A 169 12.87 -2.38 -0.66
C GLU A 169 11.50 -2.88 -1.13
N GLU A 170 11.40 -3.17 -2.42
CA GLU A 170 10.19 -3.80 -2.97
C GLU A 170 9.86 -5.11 -2.25
N TYR A 171 8.60 -5.31 -1.93
CA TYR A 171 8.10 -6.50 -1.27
C TYR A 171 6.73 -6.90 -1.76
N GLU A 172 6.39 -8.16 -1.57
CA GLU A 172 5.05 -8.70 -1.77
C GLU A 172 4.68 -9.56 -0.56
N LEU A 173 3.55 -9.23 0.05
CA LEU A 173 3.08 -9.92 1.24
C LEU A 173 2.44 -11.28 0.88
N PRO A 174 2.95 -12.40 1.42
CA PRO A 174 2.37 -13.71 1.18
C PRO A 174 1.00 -13.84 1.87
N ASN A 175 0.15 -14.71 1.34
CA ASN A 175 -1.18 -14.99 1.91
C ASN A 175 -2.12 -13.78 2.05
N ALA A 176 -1.88 -12.71 1.31
CA ALA A 176 -2.74 -11.56 1.15
C ALA A 176 -3.14 -11.41 -0.33
N ILE A 177 -4.32 -10.85 -0.61
CA ILE A 177 -4.69 -10.46 -1.98
C ILE A 177 -4.08 -9.10 -2.34
N GLU A 178 -4.06 -8.17 -1.40
CA GLU A 178 -3.34 -6.89 -1.47
C GLU A 178 -1.87 -7.14 -1.11
N LYS A 179 -0.96 -6.97 -2.04
CA LYS A 179 0.45 -7.36 -1.86
C LYS A 179 1.29 -6.34 -1.10
N LYS A 180 0.77 -5.13 -0.92
CA LYS A 180 1.51 -4.01 -0.32
C LYS A 180 0.99 -3.64 1.08
N THR A 181 -0.28 -3.31 1.19
CA THR A 181 -0.88 -2.79 2.42
C THR A 181 -2.26 -3.40 2.65
N PRO A 182 -2.33 -4.70 2.99
CA PRO A 182 -3.63 -5.35 3.26
C PRO A 182 -4.38 -4.65 4.39
N ILE A 183 -5.70 -4.78 4.36
CA ILE A 183 -6.57 -4.21 5.40
C ILE A 183 -6.09 -4.58 6.81
N GLY A 184 -6.03 -3.59 7.69
CA GLY A 184 -5.57 -3.78 9.08
C GLY A 184 -4.07 -4.00 9.25
N SER A 185 -3.25 -3.90 8.19
CA SER A 185 -1.79 -4.00 8.31
C SER A 185 -1.18 -2.83 9.08
N LYS A 186 -0.02 -3.07 9.65
CA LYS A 186 0.73 -2.10 10.49
C LYS A 186 2.22 -2.20 10.21
N ILE A 187 2.90 -1.06 10.14
CA ILE A 187 4.36 -1.04 10.29
C ILE A 187 4.65 -1.03 11.79
N VAL A 188 5.44 -2.00 12.24
CA VAL A 188 5.87 -2.16 13.64
C VAL A 188 7.37 -1.98 13.70
N VAL A 189 7.84 -1.10 14.58
CA VAL A 189 9.25 -0.89 14.88
C VAL A 189 9.47 -1.29 16.33
N GLU A 190 10.34 -2.25 16.58
CA GLU A 190 10.67 -2.72 17.93
C GLU A 190 12.12 -2.39 18.25
N LYS A 191 12.37 -1.93 19.49
CA LYS A 191 13.71 -1.63 20.00
C LYS A 191 14.19 -2.71 20.94
N PHE A 192 15.45 -3.08 20.82
CA PHE A 192 16.11 -4.08 21.63
C PHE A 192 17.42 -3.54 22.21
N LEU A 193 17.72 -3.90 23.44
CA LEU A 193 19.05 -3.67 24.03
C LEU A 193 19.87 -4.96 23.87
N GLY A 194 20.94 -4.89 23.10
CA GLY A 194 21.85 -6.01 22.89
C GLY A 194 22.70 -6.31 24.13
N ALA A 195 23.22 -7.52 24.20
CA ALA A 195 24.14 -7.95 25.26
C ALA A 195 25.47 -7.14 25.26
N ASP A 196 25.82 -6.53 24.14
CA ASP A 196 26.95 -5.63 23.94
C ASP A 196 26.67 -4.19 24.41
N GLY A 197 25.48 -3.91 24.93
CA GLY A 197 25.03 -2.60 25.39
C GLY A 197 24.58 -1.65 24.28
N LYS A 198 24.53 -2.11 23.01
CA LYS A 198 24.01 -1.29 21.92
C LYS A 198 22.50 -1.48 21.74
N GLU A 199 21.86 -0.45 21.23
CA GLU A 199 20.46 -0.54 20.82
C GLU A 199 20.34 -1.03 19.39
N TYR A 200 19.37 -1.92 19.17
CA TYR A 200 19.01 -2.48 17.87
C TYR A 200 17.52 -2.25 17.62
N ALA A 201 17.13 -2.39 16.37
CA ALA A 201 15.74 -2.29 15.98
C ALA A 201 15.38 -3.34 14.92
N ASP A 202 14.12 -3.76 14.97
CA ASP A 202 13.47 -4.48 13.90
C ASP A 202 12.37 -3.62 13.30
N ILE A 203 12.06 -3.84 12.03
CA ILE A 203 10.96 -3.18 11.32
C ILE A 203 10.21 -4.21 10.49
N ASN A 204 8.93 -4.35 10.74
CA ASN A 204 8.09 -5.36 10.13
C ASN A 204 6.77 -4.79 9.63
N ILE A 205 6.15 -5.46 8.63
CA ILE A 205 4.70 -5.34 8.41
C ILE A 205 4.03 -6.51 9.14
N VAL A 206 3.07 -6.17 10.00
CA VAL A 206 2.20 -7.12 10.69
C VAL A 206 0.81 -7.01 10.11
N TYR A 207 0.25 -8.13 9.65
CA TYR A 207 -1.04 -8.17 8.96
C TYR A 207 -1.74 -9.52 9.17
N GLN A 208 -3.01 -9.60 8.82
CA GLN A 208 -3.75 -10.87 8.80
C GLN A 208 -3.69 -11.49 7.41
N SER A 209 -3.58 -12.80 7.35
CA SER A 209 -3.77 -13.52 6.09
C SER A 209 -5.23 -13.42 5.63
N VAL A 210 -5.48 -13.67 4.34
CA VAL A 210 -6.84 -13.77 3.78
C VAL A 210 -7.69 -14.73 4.59
N ASP A 211 -7.14 -15.89 4.96
CA ASP A 211 -7.89 -16.91 5.68
C ASP A 211 -8.21 -16.47 7.12
N GLN A 212 -7.30 -15.77 7.79
CA GLN A 212 -7.55 -15.19 9.11
C GLN A 212 -8.64 -14.13 9.07
N LEU A 213 -8.65 -13.26 8.05
CA LEU A 213 -9.67 -12.22 7.89
C LEU A 213 -11.04 -12.83 7.56
N ARG A 214 -11.12 -13.62 6.48
CA ARG A 214 -12.38 -14.17 5.99
C ARG A 214 -13.07 -15.11 6.97
N ASN A 215 -12.29 -15.88 7.74
CA ASN A 215 -12.83 -16.81 8.74
C ASN A 215 -12.96 -16.16 10.13
N MET A 216 -12.73 -14.84 10.25
CA MET A 216 -12.78 -14.10 11.51
C MET A 216 -12.02 -14.82 12.63
N GLN A 217 -10.82 -15.32 12.31
CA GLN A 217 -10.04 -16.11 13.25
C GLN A 217 -9.52 -15.23 14.39
N LEU A 218 -9.67 -15.72 15.61
CA LEU A 218 -9.05 -15.06 16.76
C LEU A 218 -7.53 -15.14 16.64
N LEU A 219 -6.87 -13.98 16.76
CA LEU A 219 -5.42 -13.92 16.79
C LEU A 219 -4.95 -14.08 18.25
N ASP A 220 -4.08 -15.04 18.46
CA ASP A 220 -3.44 -15.33 19.75
C ASP A 220 -2.03 -15.91 19.51
N LEU A 221 -1.41 -16.47 20.55
CA LEU A 221 -0.06 -17.04 20.45
C LEU A 221 0.00 -18.33 19.62
N ASP A 222 -1.11 -19.05 19.52
CA ASP A 222 -1.21 -20.29 18.72
C ASP A 222 -1.60 -19.99 17.26
N ASN A 223 -2.25 -18.86 17.02
CA ASN A 223 -2.62 -18.35 15.70
C ASN A 223 -2.22 -16.87 15.57
N PRO A 224 -0.93 -16.57 15.50
CA PRO A 224 -0.45 -15.19 15.43
C PRO A 224 -0.75 -14.55 14.07
N PRO A 225 -0.75 -13.22 13.98
CA PRO A 225 -0.77 -12.54 12.69
C PRO A 225 0.47 -12.88 11.87
N MET A 226 0.41 -12.62 10.57
CA MET A 226 1.58 -12.68 9.70
C MET A 226 2.54 -11.55 10.05
N ILE A 227 3.82 -11.86 10.12
CA ILE A 227 4.92 -10.90 10.34
C ILE A 227 5.85 -10.99 9.13
N TYR A 228 6.03 -9.89 8.43
CA TYR A 228 6.92 -9.79 7.28
C TYR A 228 8.03 -8.78 7.56
N PRO A 229 9.30 -9.24 7.65
CA PRO A 229 10.43 -8.35 7.92
C PRO A 229 10.72 -7.45 6.72
N LEU A 230 10.78 -6.15 6.96
CA LEU A 230 11.13 -5.18 5.93
C LEU A 230 12.65 -5.04 5.80
N THR A 231 13.09 -4.88 4.54
CA THR A 231 14.49 -4.56 4.23
C THR A 231 14.59 -3.09 3.85
N LEU A 232 15.54 -2.38 4.46
CA LEU A 232 15.84 -0.99 4.18
C LEU A 232 17.04 -0.90 3.22
N LYS A 233 16.87 -0.22 2.10
CA LYS A 233 17.93 -0.03 1.08
C LYS A 233 19.21 0.55 1.70
N GLY A 234 20.32 -0.18 1.52
CA GLY A 234 21.64 0.28 1.95
C GLY A 234 21.88 0.22 3.46
N LEU A 235 21.03 -0.42 4.24
CA LEU A 235 21.29 -0.75 5.64
C LEU A 235 21.53 -2.25 5.79
N GLU A 236 22.48 -2.62 6.66
CA GLU A 236 22.81 -4.00 6.94
C GLU A 236 22.20 -4.46 8.25
N LYS A 237 21.70 -5.69 8.27
CA LYS A 237 21.21 -6.37 9.48
C LYS A 237 22.34 -7.19 10.10
N ASN A 238 22.38 -7.26 11.42
CA ASN A 238 23.27 -8.17 12.15
C ASN A 238 22.85 -9.64 11.97
N ALA A 239 23.56 -10.56 12.63
CA ALA A 239 23.28 -11.99 12.56
C ALA A 239 21.89 -12.40 13.08
N ASP A 240 21.29 -11.59 13.94
CA ASP A 240 19.95 -11.78 14.51
C ASP A 240 18.85 -11.14 13.62
N GLY A 241 19.22 -10.53 12.49
CA GLY A 241 18.29 -9.88 11.57
C GLY A 241 17.88 -8.47 11.99
N LEU A 242 18.59 -7.84 12.92
CA LEU A 242 18.28 -6.54 13.48
C LEU A 242 19.17 -5.45 12.87
N TYR A 243 18.63 -4.26 12.70
CA TYR A 243 19.39 -3.05 12.36
C TYR A 243 20.00 -2.44 13.62
N LEU A 244 21.19 -1.82 13.48
CA LEU A 244 21.70 -0.95 14.53
C LEU A 244 20.74 0.27 14.65
N MET A 245 20.34 0.61 15.88
CA MET A 245 19.41 1.72 16.08
C MET A 245 19.94 3.06 15.60
N GLU A 246 21.26 3.26 15.64
CA GLU A 246 21.93 4.43 15.11
C GLU A 246 21.70 4.57 13.59
N ASP A 247 21.83 3.48 12.83
CA ASP A 247 21.60 3.48 11.38
C ASP A 247 20.13 3.73 11.04
N LEU A 248 19.20 3.17 11.82
CA LEU A 248 17.78 3.44 11.65
C LEU A 248 17.45 4.90 11.97
N ASN A 249 18.01 5.47 13.02
CA ASN A 249 17.86 6.89 13.34
C ASN A 249 18.37 7.78 12.20
N ALA A 250 19.54 7.48 11.65
CA ALA A 250 20.08 8.20 10.50
C ALA A 250 19.14 8.13 9.27
N ARG A 251 18.45 7.00 9.10
CA ARG A 251 17.44 6.84 8.03
C ARG A 251 16.22 7.73 8.26
N PHE A 252 15.70 7.83 9.48
CA PHE A 252 14.62 8.76 9.81
C PHE A 252 15.05 10.22 9.56
N GLU A 253 16.24 10.60 10.02
CA GLU A 253 16.79 11.93 9.77
C GLU A 253 16.94 12.23 8.27
N GLN A 254 17.36 11.24 7.47
CA GLN A 254 17.46 11.43 6.02
C GLN A 254 16.07 11.70 5.41
N ALA A 255 15.05 10.94 5.79
CA ALA A 255 13.69 11.15 5.31
C ALA A 255 13.14 12.55 5.68
N LEU A 256 13.48 13.05 6.86
CA LEU A 256 13.13 14.43 7.28
C LEU A 256 13.87 15.49 6.44
N ARG A 257 15.17 15.30 6.18
CA ARG A 257 15.94 16.19 5.29
C ARG A 257 15.43 16.17 3.86
N ASP A 258 14.99 15.02 3.34
CA ASP A 258 14.44 14.92 1.99
C ASP A 258 13.21 15.80 1.82
N TYR A 259 12.37 15.91 2.84
CA TYR A 259 11.24 16.84 2.84
C TYR A 259 11.68 18.30 2.83
N GLU A 260 12.69 18.67 3.59
CA GLU A 260 13.21 20.04 3.61
C GLU A 260 13.74 20.49 2.23
N ASN A 261 14.25 19.55 1.45
CA ASN A 261 14.74 19.80 0.09
C ASN A 261 13.60 19.99 -0.95
N ILE A 262 12.35 19.69 -0.60
CA ILE A 262 11.18 19.93 -1.48
C ILE A 262 10.69 21.38 -1.38
N LYS A 263 10.92 22.04 -0.26
CA LYS A 263 10.56 23.43 -0.04
C LYS A 263 11.50 24.33 -0.85
#